data_5f7532c11ceba8c48d6b11b0e115c313
#
_entry.id   5f7532c11ceba8c48d6b11b0e115c313
#
_cell.length_a   1.000
_cell.length_b   1.000
_cell.length_c   1.000
_cell.angle_alpha   90.00
_cell.angle_beta   90.00
_cell.angle_gamma   90.00
#
_symmetry.space_group_name_H-M   'P 1'
#
loop_
_entity.id
_entity.type
_entity.pdbx_description
1 polymer ?
#
loop_
_entity_poly.entity_id
_entity_poly.type
_entity_poly.pdbx_seq_one_letter_code
_entity_poly.pdbx_strand_id
1 'polypeptide(L)'
;MHMNTISIPFATTQSFSKLVVDYVAKDSALRPFIQDFPSRLSLENQIQIRKKNPVNREILFQVISDQYKGLKFSDEVSSNIHLLLSQKTFTICTAHQPCIFGGPLYFIYKIAHAIRLAKDCKEYFPDFDFVPVFYMGTEDNDIAEIGSVNVGEHKYQWQTQQTGACGRMNTNDLQPICEALLAMLNENVADEKWLMELLREGYLTNFIRNLSEPL
;
A
#
# COMPACT_ATOMS: atom_id res chain seq x y z
N MET A 1 25.38 -10.45 2.95
CA MET A 1 25.74 -9.03 3.10
C MET A 1 25.32 -8.60 4.49
N HIS A 2 26.24 -8.28 5.41
CA HIS A 2 25.87 -7.73 6.72
C HIS A 2 25.51 -6.26 6.53
N MET A 3 24.23 -5.91 6.70
CA MET A 3 23.79 -4.52 6.73
C MET A 3 24.04 -3.96 8.14
N ASN A 4 24.83 -2.89 8.22
CA ASN A 4 24.96 -2.12 9.45
C ASN A 4 23.74 -1.21 9.57
N THR A 5 22.94 -1.39 10.63
CA THR A 5 21.76 -0.57 10.90
C THR A 5 22.09 0.43 11.98
N ILE A 6 21.81 1.72 11.71
CA ILE A 6 21.90 2.80 12.68
C ILE A 6 20.49 3.30 12.96
N SER A 7 20.08 3.35 14.23
CA SER A 7 18.81 3.94 14.64
C SER A 7 19.02 5.37 15.11
N ILE A 8 18.29 6.28 14.48
CA ILE A 8 18.29 7.71 14.87
C ILE A 8 16.92 8.03 15.48
N PRO A 9 16.84 8.49 16.75
CA PRO A 9 15.56 8.88 17.34
C PRO A 9 14.88 10.00 16.57
N PHE A 10 13.57 9.94 16.38
CA PHE A 10 12.81 10.96 15.65
C PHE A 10 12.99 12.36 16.20
N ALA A 11 13.04 12.50 17.53
CA ALA A 11 13.30 13.77 18.19
C ALA A 11 14.64 14.43 17.78
N THR A 12 15.67 13.61 17.49
CA THR A 12 17.00 14.09 17.12
C THR A 12 17.04 14.63 15.69
N THR A 13 16.17 14.14 14.81
CA THR A 13 16.16 14.52 13.39
C THR A 13 15.61 15.93 13.16
N GLN A 14 14.81 16.46 14.08
CA GLN A 14 14.04 17.72 13.95
C GLN A 14 13.13 17.78 12.70
N SER A 15 12.87 16.63 12.07
CA SER A 15 12.08 16.51 10.83
C SER A 15 10.62 16.18 11.08
N PHE A 16 10.24 15.91 12.33
CA PHE A 16 8.90 15.47 12.69
C PHE A 16 8.21 16.45 13.63
N SER A 17 6.87 16.54 13.50
CA SER A 17 6.08 17.35 14.44
C SER A 17 6.15 16.78 15.86
N LYS A 18 5.90 17.65 16.85
CA LYS A 18 5.84 17.22 18.25
C LYS A 18 4.87 16.07 18.47
N LEU A 19 3.73 16.07 17.79
CA LEU A 19 2.72 14.99 17.89
C LEU A 19 3.31 13.63 17.48
N VAL A 20 4.08 13.58 16.38
CA VAL A 20 4.72 12.35 15.93
C VAL A 20 5.78 11.88 16.93
N VAL A 21 6.59 12.79 17.44
CA VAL A 21 7.62 12.49 18.45
C VAL A 21 6.97 11.94 19.73
N ASP A 22 5.92 12.59 20.24
CA ASP A 22 5.20 12.17 21.44
C ASP A 22 4.54 10.79 21.22
N TYR A 23 3.95 10.54 20.05
CA TYR A 23 3.33 9.25 19.72
C TYR A 23 4.35 8.11 19.73
N VAL A 24 5.50 8.31 19.08
CA VAL A 24 6.58 7.31 19.06
C VAL A 24 7.17 7.08 20.45
N ALA A 25 7.27 8.14 21.26
CA ALA A 25 7.70 8.07 22.66
C ALA A 25 6.63 7.44 23.58
N LYS A 26 5.42 7.20 23.08
CA LYS A 26 4.26 6.71 23.85
C LYS A 26 3.87 7.65 25.00
N ASP A 27 3.90 8.96 24.75
CA ASP A 27 3.56 9.97 25.75
C ASP A 27 2.13 9.75 26.27
N SER A 28 1.99 9.73 27.57
CA SER A 28 0.70 9.50 28.24
C SER A 28 -0.36 10.58 27.96
N ALA A 29 0.07 11.79 27.60
CA ALA A 29 -0.83 12.88 27.19
C ALA A 29 -1.67 12.55 25.95
N LEU A 30 -1.25 11.58 25.14
CA LEU A 30 -2.00 11.13 23.97
C LEU A 30 -3.07 10.09 24.28
N ARG A 31 -3.07 9.49 25.48
CA ARG A 31 -4.04 8.45 25.87
C ARG A 31 -5.51 8.80 25.65
N PRO A 32 -5.98 10.04 25.89
CA PRO A 32 -7.38 10.40 25.63
C PRO A 32 -7.80 10.34 24.15
N PHE A 33 -6.84 10.38 23.23
CA PHE A 33 -7.07 10.46 21.78
C PHE A 33 -6.85 9.15 21.04
N ILE A 34 -6.28 8.13 21.70
CA ILE A 34 -5.97 6.84 21.10
C ILE A 34 -6.45 5.72 22.01
N GLN A 35 -6.84 4.60 21.42
CA GLN A 35 -7.25 3.44 22.20
C GLN A 35 -6.05 2.78 22.88
N ASP A 36 -4.94 2.61 22.14
CA ASP A 36 -3.70 2.05 22.68
C ASP A 36 -2.52 2.41 21.79
N PHE A 37 -1.30 2.39 22.35
CA PHE A 37 -0.07 2.45 21.56
C PHE A 37 0.26 1.08 20.95
N PRO A 38 0.88 1.03 19.76
CA PRO A 38 1.23 -0.22 19.13
C PRO A 38 2.12 -1.09 20.02
N SER A 39 1.66 -2.30 20.29
CA SER A 39 2.36 -3.32 21.05
C SER A 39 1.74 -4.69 20.79
N ARG A 40 2.41 -5.77 21.16
CA ARG A 40 1.83 -7.12 21.09
C ARG A 40 0.55 -7.22 21.94
N LEU A 41 0.55 -6.63 23.12
CA LEU A 41 -0.62 -6.63 24.00
C LEU A 41 -1.80 -5.87 23.40
N SER A 42 -1.54 -4.71 22.77
CA SER A 42 -2.60 -3.94 22.11
C SER A 42 -3.18 -4.69 20.89
N LEU A 43 -2.38 -5.44 20.16
CA LEU A 43 -2.86 -6.31 19.07
C LEU A 43 -3.76 -7.44 19.62
N GLU A 44 -3.38 -8.07 20.73
CA GLU A 44 -4.21 -9.07 21.41
C GLU A 44 -5.56 -8.50 21.82
N ASN A 45 -5.56 -7.32 22.44
CA ASN A 45 -6.78 -6.59 22.80
C ASN A 45 -7.64 -6.29 21.57
N GLN A 46 -7.04 -5.87 20.45
CA GLN A 46 -7.77 -5.63 19.21
C GLN A 46 -8.43 -6.90 18.66
N ILE A 47 -7.76 -8.04 18.73
CA ILE A 47 -8.36 -9.33 18.36
C ILE A 47 -9.64 -9.58 19.18
N GLN A 48 -9.62 -9.38 20.50
CA GLN A 48 -10.79 -9.58 21.35
C GLN A 48 -11.92 -8.59 21.04
N ILE A 49 -11.59 -7.35 20.72
CA ILE A 49 -12.56 -6.33 20.32
C ILE A 49 -13.21 -6.71 18.98
N ARG A 50 -12.40 -7.10 17.98
CA ARG A 50 -12.89 -7.45 16.64
C ARG A 50 -13.75 -8.69 16.63
N LYS A 51 -13.50 -9.67 17.49
CA LYS A 51 -14.37 -10.85 17.66
C LYS A 51 -15.81 -10.49 18.02
N LYS A 52 -16.02 -9.35 18.68
CA LYS A 52 -17.37 -8.89 19.08
C LYS A 52 -18.15 -8.23 17.92
N ASN A 53 -17.50 -7.96 16.80
CA ASN A 53 -18.10 -7.36 15.62
C ASN A 53 -18.15 -8.38 14.47
N PRO A 54 -19.22 -9.18 14.37
CA PRO A 54 -19.33 -10.20 13.35
C PRO A 54 -19.40 -9.56 11.97
N VAL A 55 -18.73 -10.18 11.01
CA VAL A 55 -18.74 -9.81 9.60
C VAL A 55 -19.35 -10.97 8.82
N ASN A 56 -20.19 -10.70 7.84
CA ASN A 56 -20.64 -11.71 6.90
C ASN A 56 -19.46 -12.12 6.00
N ARG A 57 -18.83 -13.22 6.36
CA ARG A 57 -17.61 -13.71 5.71
C ARG A 57 -17.85 -14.20 4.29
N GLU A 58 -19.03 -14.74 4.03
CA GLU A 58 -19.39 -15.22 2.68
C GLU A 58 -19.54 -14.06 1.71
N ILE A 59 -20.24 -12.99 2.12
CA ILE A 59 -20.34 -11.77 1.31
C ILE A 59 -18.97 -11.14 1.10
N LEU A 60 -18.14 -11.03 2.14
CA LEU A 60 -16.80 -10.49 2.03
C LEU A 60 -15.96 -11.28 1.01
N PHE A 61 -15.95 -12.62 1.15
CA PHE A 61 -15.24 -13.50 0.23
C PHE A 61 -15.73 -13.33 -1.20
N GLN A 62 -17.06 -13.31 -1.41
CA GLN A 62 -17.63 -13.17 -2.74
C GLN A 62 -17.23 -11.83 -3.39
N VAL A 63 -17.36 -10.72 -2.66
CA VAL A 63 -17.03 -9.39 -3.18
C VAL A 63 -15.54 -9.29 -3.54
N ILE A 64 -14.66 -9.79 -2.67
CA ILE A 64 -13.22 -9.79 -2.97
C ILE A 64 -12.90 -10.70 -4.15
N SER A 65 -13.48 -11.91 -4.20
CA SER A 65 -13.29 -12.83 -5.32
C SER A 65 -13.74 -12.23 -6.66
N ASP A 66 -14.86 -11.50 -6.66
CA ASP A 66 -15.36 -10.84 -7.86
C ASP A 66 -14.42 -9.69 -8.32
N GLN A 67 -13.79 -8.97 -7.39
CA GLN A 67 -12.78 -7.95 -7.71
C GLN A 67 -11.52 -8.53 -8.38
N TYR A 68 -11.17 -9.77 -8.04
CA TYR A 68 -10.00 -10.46 -8.61
C TYR A 68 -10.32 -11.24 -9.88
N LYS A 69 -11.58 -11.25 -10.33
CA LYS A 69 -12.01 -12.03 -11.50
C LYS A 69 -11.34 -11.50 -12.78
N GLY A 70 -10.67 -12.41 -13.47
CA GLY A 70 -9.94 -12.06 -14.69
C GLY A 70 -8.54 -11.49 -14.48
N LEU A 71 -8.11 -11.27 -13.24
CA LEU A 71 -6.76 -10.84 -12.92
C LEU A 71 -5.82 -12.05 -12.77
N LYS A 72 -4.54 -11.83 -13.07
CA LYS A 72 -3.47 -12.78 -12.72
C LYS A 72 -2.96 -12.44 -11.32
N PHE A 73 -2.92 -13.41 -10.43
CA PHE A 73 -2.41 -13.24 -9.08
C PHE A 73 -1.78 -14.54 -8.59
N SER A 74 -0.98 -14.44 -7.52
CA SER A 74 -0.24 -15.58 -6.98
C SER A 74 -1.13 -16.52 -6.14
N ASP A 75 -0.63 -17.73 -5.87
CA ASP A 75 -1.27 -18.70 -4.99
C ASP A 75 -1.44 -18.16 -3.56
N GLU A 76 -0.53 -17.29 -3.10
CA GLU A 76 -0.63 -16.63 -1.79
C GLU A 76 -1.84 -15.70 -1.73
N VAL A 77 -2.11 -14.95 -2.79
CA VAL A 77 -3.30 -14.08 -2.87
C VAL A 77 -4.56 -14.95 -2.84
N SER A 78 -4.61 -16.02 -3.64
CA SER A 78 -5.73 -16.98 -3.62
C SER A 78 -5.97 -17.55 -2.23
N SER A 79 -4.92 -18.00 -1.57
CA SER A 79 -4.96 -18.54 -0.20
C SER A 79 -5.48 -17.50 0.79
N ASN A 80 -5.01 -16.26 0.71
CA ASN A 80 -5.44 -15.16 1.56
C ASN A 80 -6.93 -14.83 1.37
N ILE A 81 -7.44 -14.84 0.13
CA ILE A 81 -8.87 -14.64 -0.15
C ILE A 81 -9.71 -15.75 0.51
N HIS A 82 -9.28 -17.00 0.42
CA HIS A 82 -9.98 -18.13 1.06
C HIS A 82 -9.94 -18.05 2.59
N LEU A 83 -8.83 -17.59 3.19
CA LEU A 83 -8.74 -17.39 4.63
C LEU A 83 -9.79 -16.41 5.16
N LEU A 84 -10.29 -15.47 4.34
CA LEU A 84 -11.32 -14.52 4.75
C LEU A 84 -12.67 -15.19 5.12
N LEU A 85 -12.92 -16.41 4.68
CA LEU A 85 -14.11 -17.19 5.10
C LEU A 85 -14.09 -17.57 6.58
N SER A 86 -12.91 -17.66 7.20
CA SER A 86 -12.78 -18.10 8.58
C SER A 86 -13.06 -16.96 9.57
N GLN A 87 -13.84 -17.23 10.61
CA GLN A 87 -14.07 -16.31 11.73
C GLN A 87 -12.79 -16.08 12.59
N LYS A 88 -11.75 -16.90 12.40
CA LYS A 88 -10.45 -16.76 13.05
C LYS A 88 -9.48 -15.88 12.25
N THR A 89 -9.87 -15.36 11.11
CA THR A 89 -9.05 -14.50 10.26
C THR A 89 -9.28 -13.03 10.56
N PHE A 90 -8.20 -12.29 10.72
CA PHE A 90 -8.16 -10.83 10.85
C PHE A 90 -7.38 -10.21 9.70
N THR A 91 -7.64 -8.94 9.41
CA THR A 91 -6.94 -8.22 8.35
C THR A 91 -5.97 -7.19 8.94
N ILE A 92 -4.80 -7.07 8.32
CA ILE A 92 -3.86 -5.98 8.55
C ILE A 92 -3.96 -5.05 7.36
N CYS A 93 -4.66 -3.94 7.54
CA CYS A 93 -4.98 -3.03 6.45
C CYS A 93 -4.01 -1.85 6.37
N THR A 94 -3.62 -1.51 5.16
CA THR A 94 -3.02 -0.22 4.82
C THR A 94 -3.72 0.34 3.59
N ALA A 95 -3.64 1.65 3.37
CA ALA A 95 -4.34 2.30 2.28
C ALA A 95 -3.53 3.44 1.69
N HIS A 96 -3.75 3.70 0.42
CA HIS A 96 -3.31 4.90 -0.29
C HIS A 96 -4.16 5.11 -1.55
N GLN A 97 -4.17 6.34 -2.08
CA GLN A 97 -4.70 6.61 -3.42
C GLN A 97 -3.82 5.93 -4.48
N PRO A 98 -4.34 5.69 -5.70
CA PRO A 98 -3.51 5.26 -6.82
C PRO A 98 -2.52 6.38 -7.18
N CYS A 99 -1.22 6.11 -7.09
CA CYS A 99 -0.17 7.05 -7.45
C CYS A 99 0.46 6.69 -8.79
N ILE A 100 0.82 7.70 -9.59
CA ILE A 100 1.55 7.44 -10.83
C ILE A 100 2.91 6.80 -10.54
N PHE A 101 3.32 5.85 -11.37
CA PHE A 101 4.63 5.19 -11.34
C PHE A 101 5.07 4.66 -9.96
N GLY A 102 4.13 4.15 -9.17
CA GLY A 102 4.40 3.59 -7.84
C GLY A 102 4.47 4.61 -6.71
N GLY A 103 4.37 5.89 -7.00
CA GLY A 103 4.28 6.95 -5.99
C GLY A 103 5.54 7.12 -5.13
N PRO A 104 5.40 7.76 -3.97
CA PRO A 104 6.49 8.00 -3.04
C PRO A 104 6.93 6.69 -2.36
N LEU A 105 8.21 6.62 -1.99
CA LEU A 105 8.82 5.42 -1.39
C LEU A 105 8.07 4.91 -0.15
N TYR A 106 7.47 5.80 0.66
CA TYR A 106 6.70 5.39 1.83
C TYR A 106 5.47 4.53 1.46
N PHE A 107 4.91 4.68 0.26
CA PHE A 107 3.82 3.84 -0.23
C PHE A 107 4.24 2.36 -0.28
N ILE A 108 5.42 2.09 -0.86
CA ILE A 108 6.01 0.73 -0.89
C ILE A 108 6.24 0.20 0.53
N TYR A 109 6.81 1.04 1.41
CA TYR A 109 7.03 0.65 2.81
C TYR A 109 5.74 0.36 3.57
N LYS A 110 4.64 1.10 3.33
CA LYS A 110 3.34 0.82 3.93
C LYS A 110 2.85 -0.59 3.57
N ILE A 111 2.94 -0.97 2.30
CA ILE A 111 2.54 -2.30 1.82
C ILE A 111 3.43 -3.39 2.42
N ALA A 112 4.75 -3.23 2.30
CA ALA A 112 5.72 -4.18 2.84
C ALA A 112 5.56 -4.36 4.36
N HIS A 113 5.29 -3.27 5.09
CA HIS A 113 5.04 -3.31 6.53
C HIS A 113 3.74 -4.07 6.87
N ALA A 114 2.66 -3.84 6.12
CA ALA A 114 1.41 -4.58 6.34
C ALA A 114 1.60 -6.10 6.14
N ILE A 115 2.34 -6.49 5.10
CA ILE A 115 2.70 -7.89 4.83
C ILE A 115 3.55 -8.46 5.97
N ARG A 116 4.58 -7.74 6.39
CA ARG A 116 5.45 -8.17 7.49
C ARG A 116 4.69 -8.29 8.80
N LEU A 117 3.87 -7.29 9.14
CA LEU A 117 3.08 -7.29 10.37
C LEU A 117 2.06 -8.45 10.40
N ALA A 118 1.45 -8.80 9.25
CA ALA A 118 0.56 -9.95 9.17
C ALA A 118 1.31 -11.27 9.50
N LYS A 119 2.54 -11.43 9.00
CA LYS A 119 3.41 -12.57 9.33
C LYS A 119 3.78 -12.60 10.81
N ASP A 120 4.21 -11.47 11.37
CA ASP A 120 4.56 -11.36 12.79
C ASP A 120 3.33 -11.65 13.69
N CYS A 121 2.16 -11.17 13.32
CA CYS A 121 0.91 -11.48 14.03
C CYS A 121 0.59 -12.96 14.00
N LYS A 122 0.82 -13.66 12.88
CA LYS A 122 0.63 -15.13 12.82
C LYS A 122 1.59 -15.86 13.75
N GLU A 123 2.83 -15.40 13.87
CA GLU A 123 3.80 -15.96 14.82
C GLU A 123 3.40 -15.68 16.28
N TYR A 124 2.89 -14.48 16.59
CA TYR A 124 2.48 -14.10 17.94
C TYR A 124 1.17 -14.76 18.38
N PHE A 125 0.26 -15.02 17.44
CA PHE A 125 -1.10 -15.50 17.69
C PHE A 125 -1.42 -16.70 16.76
N PRO A 126 -0.80 -17.87 16.97
CA PRO A 126 -0.87 -19.01 16.05
C PRO A 126 -2.29 -19.56 15.83
N ASP A 127 -3.22 -19.31 16.76
CA ASP A 127 -4.61 -19.74 16.67
C ASP A 127 -5.46 -18.93 15.68
N PHE A 128 -4.91 -17.82 15.16
CA PHE A 128 -5.55 -16.90 14.23
C PHE A 128 -4.76 -16.78 12.94
N ASP A 129 -5.45 -16.37 11.88
CA ASP A 129 -4.85 -16.01 10.60
C ASP A 129 -4.92 -14.49 10.38
N PHE A 130 -3.92 -13.98 9.66
CA PHE A 130 -3.80 -12.55 9.38
C PHE A 130 -3.54 -12.35 7.90
N VAL A 131 -4.48 -11.65 7.23
CA VAL A 131 -4.41 -11.35 5.81
C VAL A 131 -4.00 -9.89 5.64
N PRO A 132 -2.86 -9.62 4.97
CA PRO A 132 -2.51 -8.25 4.61
C PRO A 132 -3.46 -7.75 3.51
N VAL A 133 -3.98 -6.54 3.70
CA VAL A 133 -4.92 -5.91 2.76
C VAL A 133 -4.42 -4.52 2.41
N PHE A 134 -4.30 -4.25 1.13
CA PHE A 134 -4.11 -2.89 0.62
C PHE A 134 -5.46 -2.37 0.09
N TYR A 135 -5.94 -1.25 0.64
CA TYR A 135 -7.11 -0.53 0.13
C TYR A 135 -6.65 0.60 -0.79
N MET A 136 -7.02 0.53 -2.04
CA MET A 136 -6.74 1.57 -3.01
C MET A 136 -7.87 2.60 -3.00
N GLY A 137 -7.58 3.80 -2.52
CA GLY A 137 -8.54 4.91 -2.42
C GLY A 137 -8.80 5.56 -3.78
N THR A 138 -9.48 4.83 -4.65
CA THR A 138 -9.74 5.24 -6.04
C THR A 138 -10.76 6.37 -6.15
N GLU A 139 -11.53 6.60 -5.11
CA GLU A 139 -12.53 7.66 -4.99
C GLU A 139 -11.95 9.04 -4.70
N ASP A 140 -10.70 9.11 -4.23
CA ASP A 140 -10.01 10.36 -3.92
C ASP A 140 -9.74 11.18 -5.20
N ASN A 141 -9.62 12.50 -5.05
CA ASN A 141 -9.46 13.45 -6.15
C ASN A 141 -8.22 14.35 -6.00
N ASP A 142 -7.30 14.03 -5.10
CA ASP A 142 -6.09 14.83 -4.85
C ASP A 142 -5.00 14.54 -5.89
N ILE A 143 -5.18 15.10 -7.10
CA ILE A 143 -4.21 14.98 -8.18
C ILE A 143 -2.86 15.64 -7.82
N ALA A 144 -2.84 16.61 -6.91
CA ALA A 144 -1.59 17.26 -6.48
C ALA A 144 -0.71 16.30 -5.70
N GLU A 145 -1.30 15.39 -4.90
CA GLU A 145 -0.58 14.38 -4.16
C GLU A 145 -0.12 13.23 -5.06
N ILE A 146 -1.02 12.70 -5.89
CA ILE A 146 -0.77 11.46 -6.65
C ILE A 146 -0.11 11.67 -8.00
N GLY A 147 -0.21 12.88 -8.55
CA GLY A 147 0.18 13.22 -9.93
C GLY A 147 1.65 13.59 -10.09
N SER A 148 2.52 13.28 -9.13
CA SER A 148 3.95 13.54 -9.27
C SER A 148 4.82 12.39 -8.76
N VAL A 149 5.99 12.22 -9.40
CA VAL A 149 7.00 11.26 -8.97
C VAL A 149 8.39 11.90 -9.07
N ASN A 150 9.24 11.60 -8.10
CA ASN A 150 10.64 12.01 -8.10
C ASN A 150 11.51 10.80 -8.43
N VAL A 151 12.35 10.92 -9.46
CA VAL A 151 13.31 9.88 -9.85
C VAL A 151 14.69 10.52 -9.98
N GLY A 152 15.61 10.14 -9.09
CA GLY A 152 16.88 10.84 -8.94
C GLY A 152 16.67 12.31 -8.56
N GLU A 153 17.24 13.23 -9.34
CA GLU A 153 17.08 14.68 -9.17
C GLU A 153 15.92 15.28 -9.96
N HIS A 154 15.19 14.47 -10.72
CA HIS A 154 14.10 14.92 -11.58
C HIS A 154 12.75 14.72 -10.92
N LYS A 155 11.90 15.76 -10.98
CA LYS A 155 10.50 15.69 -10.62
C LYS A 155 9.66 15.64 -11.89
N TYR A 156 8.92 14.58 -12.07
CA TYR A 156 7.92 14.43 -13.12
C TYR A 156 6.54 14.73 -12.57
N GLN A 157 5.76 15.52 -13.30
CA GLN A 157 4.41 15.89 -12.89
C GLN A 157 3.42 15.67 -14.02
N TRP A 158 2.34 14.99 -13.72
CA TRP A 158 1.24 14.75 -14.63
C TRP A 158 0.54 16.06 -14.96
N GLN A 159 0.57 16.44 -16.24
CA GLN A 159 -0.12 17.59 -16.75
C GLN A 159 -1.46 17.14 -17.30
N THR A 160 -2.53 17.26 -16.50
CA THR A 160 -3.87 16.85 -16.91
C THR A 160 -4.90 17.91 -16.54
N GLN A 161 -5.99 17.98 -17.34
CA GLN A 161 -7.17 18.79 -17.06
C GLN A 161 -8.32 17.94 -16.50
N GLN A 162 -8.09 16.63 -16.28
CA GLN A 162 -9.08 15.73 -15.74
C GLN A 162 -9.38 16.08 -14.28
N THR A 163 -10.62 15.84 -13.86
CA THR A 163 -11.11 16.11 -12.51
C THR A 163 -11.97 14.95 -12.01
N GLY A 164 -12.19 14.89 -10.70
CA GLY A 164 -13.01 13.85 -10.07
C GLY A 164 -12.16 12.71 -9.53
N ALA A 165 -12.76 11.56 -9.36
CA ALA A 165 -12.11 10.39 -8.74
C ALA A 165 -10.89 9.91 -9.55
N CYS A 166 -9.72 9.87 -8.90
CA CYS A 166 -8.44 9.54 -9.54
C CYS A 166 -8.46 8.17 -10.21
N GLY A 167 -9.14 7.18 -9.60
CA GLY A 167 -9.26 5.84 -10.19
C GLY A 167 -10.02 5.78 -11.51
N ARG A 168 -10.70 6.86 -11.91
CA ARG A 168 -11.41 6.98 -13.19
C ARG A 168 -10.66 7.80 -14.21
N MET A 169 -9.52 8.39 -13.85
CA MET A 169 -8.72 9.21 -14.74
C MET A 169 -8.01 8.34 -15.77
N ASN A 170 -8.01 8.81 -17.00
CA ASN A 170 -7.32 8.20 -18.12
C ASN A 170 -5.82 8.49 -18.05
N THR A 171 -4.99 7.51 -18.28
CA THR A 171 -3.53 7.60 -18.17
C THR A 171 -2.82 8.00 -19.47
N ASN A 172 -3.52 8.30 -20.54
CA ASN A 172 -2.90 8.61 -21.84
C ASN A 172 -1.91 9.78 -21.77
N ASP A 173 -2.23 10.81 -20.97
CA ASP A 173 -1.36 11.97 -20.77
C ASP A 173 -0.04 11.66 -20.05
N LEU A 174 0.11 10.43 -19.51
CA LEU A 174 1.34 9.98 -18.83
C LEU A 174 2.38 9.41 -19.78
N GLN A 175 2.03 9.16 -21.06
CA GLN A 175 2.95 8.57 -22.02
C GLN A 175 4.30 9.30 -22.11
N PRO A 176 4.37 10.65 -22.21
CA PRO A 176 5.66 11.34 -22.28
C PRO A 176 6.54 11.14 -21.04
N ILE A 177 5.92 11.05 -19.86
CA ILE A 177 6.65 10.79 -18.61
C ILE A 177 7.15 9.35 -18.59
N CYS A 178 6.32 8.40 -19.01
CA CYS A 178 6.71 7.00 -19.11
C CYS A 178 7.90 6.80 -20.05
N GLU A 179 7.89 7.43 -21.22
CA GLU A 179 8.99 7.38 -22.18
C GLU A 179 10.29 7.98 -21.60
N ALA A 180 10.18 9.10 -20.87
CA ALA A 180 11.31 9.70 -20.19
C ALA A 180 11.92 8.78 -19.10
N LEU A 181 11.05 8.09 -18.33
CA LEU A 181 11.49 7.12 -17.32
C LEU A 181 12.15 5.90 -17.96
N LEU A 182 11.58 5.37 -19.06
CA LEU A 182 12.15 4.25 -19.79
C LEU A 182 13.55 4.56 -20.34
N ALA A 183 13.78 5.81 -20.79
CA ALA A 183 15.09 6.24 -21.30
C ALA A 183 16.19 6.30 -20.21
N MET A 184 15.82 6.28 -18.93
CA MET A 184 16.77 6.27 -17.81
C MET A 184 17.18 4.84 -17.40
N LEU A 185 16.47 3.83 -17.85
CA LEU A 185 16.65 2.44 -17.45
C LEU A 185 17.56 1.69 -18.44
N ASN A 186 18.28 0.69 -17.93
CA ASN A 186 19.20 -0.14 -18.69
C ASN A 186 18.66 -1.58 -18.83
N GLU A 187 18.29 -1.98 -20.03
CA GLU A 187 17.73 -3.31 -20.32
C GLU A 187 18.68 -4.49 -20.02
N ASN A 188 19.98 -4.23 -19.85
CA ASN A 188 20.95 -5.25 -19.48
C ASN A 188 20.97 -5.54 -17.96
N VAL A 189 20.24 -4.76 -17.15
CA VAL A 189 20.06 -4.98 -15.72
C VAL A 189 18.69 -5.64 -15.51
N ALA A 190 18.67 -6.84 -14.93
CA ALA A 190 17.48 -7.68 -14.86
C ALA A 190 16.28 -6.97 -14.18
N ASP A 191 16.51 -6.29 -13.04
CA ASP A 191 15.48 -5.59 -12.31
C ASP A 191 14.96 -4.36 -13.08
N GLU A 192 15.84 -3.66 -13.78
CA GLU A 192 15.46 -2.51 -14.60
C GLU A 192 14.70 -2.95 -15.85
N LYS A 193 15.09 -4.05 -16.47
CA LYS A 193 14.35 -4.66 -17.58
C LYS A 193 12.93 -5.05 -17.16
N TRP A 194 12.78 -5.70 -16.02
CA TRP A 194 11.46 -6.02 -15.46
C TRP A 194 10.61 -4.76 -15.23
N LEU A 195 11.20 -3.70 -14.68
CA LEU A 195 10.52 -2.42 -14.48
C LEU A 195 10.11 -1.78 -15.81
N MET A 196 10.97 -1.86 -16.86
CA MET A 196 10.62 -1.38 -18.20
C MET A 196 9.41 -2.11 -18.78
N GLU A 197 9.32 -3.43 -18.59
CA GLU A 197 8.19 -4.25 -19.04
C GLU A 197 6.90 -3.79 -18.32
N LEU A 198 6.92 -3.61 -17.00
CA LEU A 198 5.78 -3.09 -16.23
C LEU A 198 5.35 -1.68 -16.70
N LEU A 199 6.30 -0.78 -16.92
CA LEU A 199 6.00 0.58 -17.39
C LEU A 199 5.36 0.57 -18.78
N ARG A 200 5.86 -0.26 -19.70
CA ARG A 200 5.28 -0.40 -21.04
C ARG A 200 3.88 -0.99 -20.99
N GLU A 201 3.67 -2.03 -20.23
CA GLU A 201 2.35 -2.65 -20.08
C GLU A 201 1.34 -1.73 -19.41
N GLY A 202 1.76 -0.96 -18.41
CA GLY A 202 0.88 -0.09 -17.63
C GLY A 202 0.52 1.22 -18.32
N TYR A 203 1.46 1.81 -19.06
CA TYR A 203 1.30 3.20 -19.53
C TYR A 203 1.43 3.39 -21.05
N LEU A 204 1.96 2.40 -21.79
CA LEU A 204 2.18 2.53 -23.25
C LEU A 204 1.35 1.52 -24.06
N THR A 205 0.30 0.95 -23.47
CA THR A 205 -0.64 0.09 -24.22
C THR A 205 -1.61 0.94 -25.05
N ASN A 206 -2.05 0.38 -26.18
CA ASN A 206 -3.06 1.05 -27.04
C ASN A 206 -4.47 1.06 -26.44
N PHE A 207 -4.64 0.56 -25.22
CA PHE A 207 -5.92 0.58 -24.52
C PHE A 207 -5.96 1.73 -23.53
N ILE A 208 -7.09 2.44 -23.49
CA ILE A 208 -7.36 3.42 -22.43
C ILE A 208 -7.42 2.67 -21.11
N ARG A 209 -6.52 3.00 -20.19
CA ARG A 209 -6.52 2.47 -18.82
C ARG A 209 -6.80 3.58 -17.84
N ASN A 210 -7.39 3.20 -16.73
CA ASN A 210 -7.57 4.09 -15.58
C ASN A 210 -6.51 3.77 -14.53
N LEU A 211 -6.18 4.71 -13.67
CA LEU A 211 -5.18 4.53 -12.60
C LEU A 211 -5.48 3.37 -11.64
N SER A 212 -6.72 2.94 -11.54
CA SER A 212 -7.16 1.84 -10.69
C SER A 212 -7.09 0.46 -11.34
N GLU A 213 -6.82 0.41 -12.64
CA GLU A 213 -6.73 -0.87 -13.34
C GLU A 213 -5.38 -1.54 -13.04
N PRO A 214 -5.36 -2.85 -12.75
CA PRO A 214 -4.14 -3.60 -12.50
C PRO A 214 -3.30 -3.75 -13.79
N LEU A 215 -2.01 -3.88 -13.61
CA LEU A 215 -1.03 -4.20 -14.66
C LEU A 215 -1.11 -5.67 -15.06
#